data_29f2fda30195dfd506ba1cf23af1183e
#
_entry.id   29f2fda30195dfd506ba1cf23af1183e
#
_cell.length_a   1.000
_cell.length_b   1.000
_cell.length_c   1.000
_cell.angle_alpha   90.00
_cell.angle_beta   90.00
_cell.angle_gamma   90.00
#
_symmetry.space_group_name_H-M   'P 1'
#
loop_
_entity.id
_entity.type
_entity.pdbx_description
1 polymer ?
#
loop_
_entity_poly.entity_id
_entity_poly.type
_entity_poly.pdbx_seq_one_letter_code
_entity_poly.pdbx_strand_id
1 'polypeptide(L)'
;MATGETVHKEMMDAFNSRDFEAFRNLLHDNYTYTGGDGVELVGPDAGVEVARGYATAIPDGRAEITMTCAQGDTAVCEFRVTGTHGGDLMGVATTGKSLDLLVCNVIELRDGKVYREREYLDSLEMWVQLGMLRRTGQV
;
A
#
# COMPACT_ATOMS: atom_id res chain seq x y z
N MET A 1 -17.83 1.09 16.83
CA MET A 1 -17.92 1.48 15.41
C MET A 1 -16.53 1.68 14.85
N ALA A 2 -16.25 1.11 13.69
CA ALA A 2 -14.94 1.24 13.05
C ALA A 2 -14.72 2.69 12.58
N THR A 3 -13.57 3.25 12.90
CA THR A 3 -13.12 4.55 12.39
C THR A 3 -12.09 4.33 11.30
N GLY A 4 -11.90 5.33 10.45
CA GLY A 4 -10.89 5.24 9.39
C GLY A 4 -9.48 5.01 9.93
N GLU A 5 -9.14 5.63 11.05
CA GLU A 5 -7.83 5.41 11.70
C GLU A 5 -7.68 3.96 12.15
N THR A 6 -8.70 3.40 12.78
CA THR A 6 -8.70 2.02 13.22
C THR A 6 -8.58 1.07 12.05
N VAL A 7 -9.33 1.32 10.96
CA VAL A 7 -9.28 0.49 9.76
C VAL A 7 -7.90 0.54 9.11
N HIS A 8 -7.28 1.73 8.99
CA HIS A 8 -5.91 1.84 8.48
C HIS A 8 -4.93 1.01 9.31
N LYS A 9 -5.04 1.09 10.64
CA LYS A 9 -4.17 0.31 11.52
C LYS A 9 -4.36 -1.19 11.27
N GLU A 10 -5.60 -1.64 11.18
CA GLU A 10 -5.90 -3.05 10.92
C GLU A 10 -5.39 -3.49 9.54
N MET A 11 -5.47 -2.63 8.52
CA MET A 11 -4.90 -2.92 7.20
C MET A 11 -3.39 -3.13 7.27
N MET A 12 -2.68 -2.24 7.98
CA MET A 12 -1.22 -2.34 8.13
C MET A 12 -0.83 -3.57 8.97
N ASP A 13 -1.56 -3.85 10.04
CA ASP A 13 -1.32 -5.03 10.86
C ASP A 13 -1.52 -6.32 10.05
N ALA A 14 -2.58 -6.38 9.23
CA ALA A 14 -2.85 -7.53 8.36
C ALA A 14 -1.75 -7.70 7.30
N PHE A 15 -1.30 -6.60 6.68
CA PHE A 15 -0.17 -6.65 5.75
C PHE A 15 1.10 -7.15 6.44
N ASN A 16 1.44 -6.60 7.59
CA ASN A 16 2.67 -6.96 8.31
C ASN A 16 2.67 -8.43 8.76
N SER A 17 1.50 -8.97 9.10
CA SER A 17 1.37 -10.38 9.47
C SER A 17 1.14 -11.30 8.27
N ARG A 18 1.00 -10.75 7.07
CA ARG A 18 0.65 -11.48 5.84
C ARG A 18 -0.68 -12.21 5.98
N ASP A 19 -1.59 -11.67 6.77
CA ASP A 19 -2.95 -12.19 6.94
C ASP A 19 -3.88 -11.57 5.91
N PHE A 20 -3.86 -12.14 4.71
CA PHE A 20 -4.63 -11.60 3.58
C PHE A 20 -6.12 -11.86 3.69
N GLU A 21 -6.53 -12.85 4.46
CA GLU A 21 -7.94 -13.05 4.77
C GLU A 21 -8.46 -11.92 5.67
N ALA A 22 -7.72 -11.57 6.72
CA ALA A 22 -8.05 -10.44 7.58
C ALA A 22 -8.07 -9.13 6.77
N PHE A 23 -7.11 -8.95 5.86
CA PHE A 23 -7.07 -7.79 4.97
C PHE A 23 -8.34 -7.72 4.11
N ARG A 24 -8.71 -8.84 3.48
CA ARG A 24 -9.90 -8.91 2.64
C ARG A 24 -11.18 -8.58 3.42
N ASN A 25 -11.28 -9.02 4.66
CA ASN A 25 -12.45 -8.78 5.50
C ASN A 25 -12.66 -7.30 5.86
N LEU A 26 -11.65 -6.47 5.70
CA LEU A 26 -11.76 -5.02 5.89
C LEU A 26 -12.34 -4.31 4.65
N LEU A 27 -12.41 -4.98 3.51
CA LEU A 27 -12.81 -4.39 2.25
C LEU A 27 -14.32 -4.62 1.98
N HIS A 28 -14.97 -3.55 1.51
CA HIS A 28 -16.39 -3.61 1.12
C HIS A 28 -16.55 -4.46 -0.15
N ASP A 29 -17.72 -5.09 -0.32
CA ASP A 29 -18.00 -5.89 -1.52
C ASP A 29 -17.86 -5.09 -2.82
N ASN A 30 -18.13 -3.79 -2.77
CA ASN A 30 -18.02 -2.87 -3.91
C ASN A 30 -16.73 -2.03 -3.85
N TYR A 31 -15.70 -2.56 -3.21
CA TYR A 31 -14.40 -1.92 -3.06
C TYR A 31 -13.75 -1.59 -4.41
N THR A 32 -13.09 -0.44 -4.47
CA THR A 32 -12.22 -0.07 -5.57
C THR A 32 -10.87 0.42 -5.04
N TYR A 33 -9.83 0.18 -5.83
CA TYR A 33 -8.47 0.64 -5.55
C TYR A 33 -7.96 1.43 -6.74
N THR A 34 -7.38 2.59 -6.49
CA THR A 34 -6.72 3.41 -7.51
C THR A 34 -5.31 3.73 -7.04
N GLY A 35 -4.32 3.28 -7.78
CA GLY A 35 -2.92 3.61 -7.52
C GLY A 35 -2.49 4.89 -8.24
N GLY A 36 -1.18 5.16 -8.19
CA GLY A 36 -0.61 6.38 -8.79
C GLY A 36 -0.74 6.48 -10.30
N ASP A 37 -0.99 5.37 -10.99
CA ASP A 37 -1.22 5.34 -12.43
C ASP A 37 -2.66 5.80 -12.82
N GLY A 38 -3.53 6.01 -11.83
CA GLY A 38 -4.91 6.41 -12.04
C GLY A 38 -5.83 5.30 -12.52
N VAL A 39 -5.35 4.06 -12.62
CA VAL A 39 -6.16 2.92 -13.04
C VAL A 39 -6.98 2.41 -11.86
N GLU A 40 -8.29 2.31 -12.04
CA GLU A 40 -9.20 1.78 -11.02
C GLU A 40 -9.31 0.26 -11.14
N LEU A 41 -8.99 -0.43 -10.05
CA LEU A 41 -9.20 -1.87 -9.91
C LEU A 41 -10.46 -2.10 -9.07
N VAL A 42 -11.27 -3.07 -9.45
CA VAL A 42 -12.61 -3.29 -8.87
C VAL A 42 -12.65 -4.62 -8.13
N GLY A 43 -13.23 -4.58 -6.94
CA GLY A 43 -13.51 -5.74 -6.10
C GLY A 43 -12.44 -6.02 -5.06
N PRO A 44 -12.84 -6.63 -3.94
CA PRO A 44 -11.92 -6.89 -2.83
C PRO A 44 -10.77 -7.83 -3.20
N ASP A 45 -10.98 -8.76 -4.15
CA ASP A 45 -9.89 -9.63 -4.61
C ASP A 45 -8.76 -8.82 -5.26
N ALA A 46 -9.09 -7.76 -6.00
CA ALA A 46 -8.08 -6.89 -6.59
C ALA A 46 -7.25 -6.18 -5.51
N GLY A 47 -7.89 -5.70 -4.44
CA GLY A 47 -7.17 -5.08 -3.32
C GLY A 47 -6.23 -6.05 -2.62
N VAL A 48 -6.66 -7.28 -2.43
CA VAL A 48 -5.83 -8.34 -1.85
C VAL A 48 -4.63 -8.62 -2.76
N GLU A 49 -4.83 -8.68 -4.06
CA GLU A 49 -3.74 -8.94 -5.01
C GLU A 49 -2.70 -7.82 -5.02
N VAL A 50 -3.11 -6.55 -4.85
CA VAL A 50 -2.17 -5.44 -4.69
C VAL A 50 -1.31 -5.65 -3.44
N ALA A 51 -1.93 -5.99 -2.31
CA ALA A 51 -1.20 -6.23 -1.06
C ALA A 51 -0.26 -7.45 -1.18
N ARG A 52 -0.72 -8.53 -1.81
CA ARG A 52 0.13 -9.71 -2.07
C ARG A 52 1.31 -9.37 -2.97
N GLY A 53 1.09 -8.54 -3.98
CA GLY A 53 2.15 -8.11 -4.89
C GLY A 53 3.29 -7.43 -4.16
N TYR A 54 2.99 -6.51 -3.26
CA TYR A 54 4.01 -5.86 -2.43
C TYR A 54 4.65 -6.84 -1.45
N ALA A 55 3.87 -7.74 -0.85
CA ALA A 55 4.41 -8.74 0.07
C ALA A 55 5.36 -9.72 -0.64
N THR A 56 5.07 -10.09 -1.88
CA THR A 56 5.95 -10.93 -2.69
C THR A 56 7.21 -10.18 -3.11
N ALA A 57 7.06 -8.91 -3.52
CA ALA A 57 8.17 -8.09 -3.96
C ALA A 57 9.13 -7.74 -2.82
N ILE A 58 8.62 -7.60 -1.62
CA ILE A 58 9.38 -7.23 -0.42
C ILE A 58 9.04 -8.22 0.69
N PRO A 59 9.60 -9.45 0.64
CA PRO A 59 9.21 -10.52 1.57
C PRO A 59 9.45 -10.18 3.05
N ASP A 60 10.48 -9.38 3.33
CA ASP A 60 10.77 -8.86 4.67
C ASP A 60 10.14 -7.48 4.91
N GLY A 61 9.26 -7.05 4.00
CA GLY A 61 8.66 -5.73 4.03
C GLY A 61 7.79 -5.51 5.25
N ARG A 62 7.90 -4.31 5.82
CA ARG A 62 7.13 -3.89 6.96
C ARG A 62 6.59 -2.48 6.74
N ALA A 63 5.32 -2.30 7.00
CA ALA A 63 4.66 -1.00 6.95
C ALA A 63 4.55 -0.42 8.36
N GLU A 64 4.92 0.84 8.52
CA GLU A 64 4.84 1.57 9.77
C GLU A 64 4.12 2.88 9.56
N ILE A 65 3.00 3.08 10.27
CA ILE A 65 2.22 4.30 10.19
C ILE A 65 2.99 5.44 10.86
N THR A 66 3.15 6.55 10.13
CA THR A 66 3.81 7.76 10.65
C THR A 66 2.81 8.86 10.99
N MET A 67 1.63 8.85 10.37
CA MET A 67 0.59 9.84 10.63
C MET A 67 -0.75 9.32 10.17
N THR A 68 -1.81 9.58 10.93
CA THR A 68 -3.18 9.33 10.50
C THR A 68 -4.05 10.54 10.79
N CYS A 69 -5.08 10.70 9.96
CA CYS A 69 -6.06 11.75 10.12
C CYS A 69 -7.38 11.24 9.55
N ALA A 70 -8.48 11.51 10.25
CA ALA A 70 -9.80 11.08 9.79
C ALA A 70 -10.83 12.19 9.98
N GLN A 71 -11.77 12.25 9.03
CA GLN A 71 -12.92 13.15 9.10
C GLN A 71 -14.11 12.42 8.48
N GLY A 72 -15.14 12.14 9.30
CA GLY A 72 -16.30 11.38 8.85
C GLY A 72 -15.87 9.99 8.41
N ASP A 73 -16.28 9.59 7.21
CA ASP A 73 -15.98 8.28 6.63
C ASP A 73 -14.69 8.29 5.80
N THR A 74 -13.93 9.38 5.80
CA THR A 74 -12.68 9.52 5.05
C THR A 74 -11.50 9.52 6.01
N ALA A 75 -10.45 8.78 5.69
CA ALA A 75 -9.21 8.79 6.46
C ALA A 75 -7.99 8.83 5.56
N VAL A 76 -6.96 9.48 6.05
CA VAL A 76 -5.65 9.57 5.40
C VAL A 76 -4.61 8.95 6.34
N CYS A 77 -3.75 8.14 5.77
CA CYS A 77 -2.67 7.49 6.49
C CYS A 77 -1.37 7.69 5.72
N GLU A 78 -0.37 8.22 6.40
CA GLU A 78 0.99 8.22 5.89
C GLU A 78 1.73 7.06 6.56
N PHE A 79 2.42 6.26 5.77
CA PHE A 79 3.19 5.14 6.30
C PHE A 79 4.46 4.92 5.49
N ARG A 80 5.41 4.26 6.12
CA ARG A 80 6.69 3.93 5.53
C ARG A 80 6.77 2.43 5.34
N VAL A 81 7.13 2.00 4.14
CA VAL A 81 7.40 0.59 3.84
C VAL A 81 8.91 0.42 3.68
N THR A 82 9.48 -0.46 4.48
CA THR A 82 10.90 -0.77 4.42
C THR A 82 11.11 -2.26 4.21
N GLY A 83 12.17 -2.62 3.52
CA GLY A 83 12.53 -4.00 3.27
C GLY A 83 13.50 -4.14 2.12
N THR A 84 13.67 -5.38 1.67
CA THR A 84 14.59 -5.73 0.60
C THR A 84 13.81 -6.22 -0.62
N HIS A 85 14.16 -5.71 -1.80
CA HIS A 85 13.56 -6.16 -3.06
C HIS A 85 13.98 -7.59 -3.34
N GLY A 86 13.12 -8.54 -2.99
CA GLY A 86 13.38 -9.98 -3.06
C GLY A 86 12.44 -10.75 -3.98
N GLY A 87 11.58 -10.06 -4.71
CA GLY A 87 10.68 -10.66 -5.67
C GLY A 87 10.30 -9.67 -6.76
N ASP A 88 9.60 -10.11 -7.79
CA ASP A 88 9.18 -9.24 -8.89
C ASP A 88 8.36 -8.05 -8.36
N LEU A 89 8.71 -6.85 -8.81
CA LEU A 89 7.97 -5.63 -8.51
C LEU A 89 7.68 -4.91 -9.82
N MET A 90 6.42 -4.92 -10.23
CA MET A 90 5.96 -4.27 -11.47
C MET A 90 6.80 -4.68 -12.69
N GLY A 91 7.16 -5.96 -12.79
CA GLY A 91 7.97 -6.48 -13.88
C GLY A 91 9.48 -6.37 -13.68
N VAL A 92 9.94 -5.75 -12.60
CA VAL A 92 11.37 -5.68 -12.29
C VAL A 92 11.76 -6.90 -11.47
N ALA A 93 12.66 -7.72 -12.04
CA ALA A 93 13.20 -8.90 -11.34
C ALA A 93 13.98 -8.46 -10.10
N THR A 94 14.05 -9.36 -9.12
CA THR A 94 14.69 -9.08 -7.84
C THR A 94 16.09 -8.46 -7.99
N THR A 95 16.32 -7.35 -7.29
CA THR A 95 17.61 -6.64 -7.30
C THR A 95 18.41 -6.84 -6.03
N GLY A 96 17.77 -7.29 -4.94
CA GLY A 96 18.40 -7.35 -3.63
C GLY A 96 18.62 -6.00 -2.97
N LYS A 97 18.10 -4.92 -3.56
CA LYS A 97 18.30 -3.56 -3.03
C LYS A 97 17.33 -3.25 -1.90
N SER A 98 17.76 -2.40 -0.99
CA SER A 98 16.91 -1.91 0.10
C SER A 98 15.90 -0.91 -0.43
N LEU A 99 14.66 -1.00 0.06
CA LEU A 99 13.60 -0.06 -0.23
C LEU A 99 13.14 0.61 1.05
N ASP A 100 12.89 1.91 0.95
CA ASP A 100 12.35 2.75 2.01
C ASP A 100 11.41 3.75 1.34
N LEU A 101 10.12 3.40 1.31
CA LEU A 101 9.12 4.15 0.55
C LEU A 101 8.15 4.85 1.50
N LEU A 102 7.94 6.13 1.25
CA LEU A 102 6.91 6.91 1.95
C LEU A 102 5.64 6.87 1.11
N VAL A 103 4.54 6.46 1.72
CA VAL A 103 3.27 6.22 1.04
C VAL A 103 2.16 6.98 1.73
N CYS A 104 1.26 7.56 0.95
CA CYS A 104 0.03 8.17 1.42
C CYS A 104 -1.15 7.36 0.92
N ASN A 105 -2.01 6.94 1.83
CA ASN A 105 -3.18 6.12 1.53
C ASN A 105 -4.44 6.82 1.99
N VAL A 106 -5.42 6.95 1.10
CA VAL A 106 -6.70 7.58 1.39
C VAL A 106 -7.79 6.53 1.28
N ILE A 107 -8.60 6.38 2.33
CA ILE A 107 -9.75 5.47 2.30
C ILE A 107 -11.04 6.21 2.59
N GLU A 108 -12.10 5.73 1.94
CA GLU A 108 -13.47 6.11 2.24
C GLU A 108 -14.19 4.85 2.72
N LEU A 109 -14.85 4.95 3.88
CA LEU A 109 -15.59 3.82 4.45
C LEU A 109 -17.05 3.83 4.04
N ARG A 110 -17.61 2.65 3.88
CA ARG A 110 -19.05 2.42 3.77
C ARG A 110 -19.38 1.18 4.58
N ASP A 111 -20.37 1.28 5.46
CA ASP A 111 -20.75 0.18 6.36
C ASP A 111 -19.57 -0.32 7.19
N GLY A 112 -18.67 0.58 7.60
CA GLY A 112 -17.50 0.26 8.38
C GLY A 112 -16.36 -0.43 7.64
N LYS A 113 -16.47 -0.56 6.31
CA LYS A 113 -15.47 -1.23 5.47
C LYS A 113 -14.92 -0.28 4.43
N VAL A 114 -13.72 -0.59 3.93
CA VAL A 114 -13.08 0.22 2.90
C VAL A 114 -13.86 0.09 1.61
N TYR A 115 -14.49 1.20 1.20
CA TYR A 115 -15.27 1.28 -0.02
C TYR A 115 -14.43 1.76 -1.20
N ARG A 116 -13.58 2.77 -0.95
CA ARG A 116 -12.63 3.28 -1.94
C ARG A 116 -11.28 3.45 -1.29
N GLU A 117 -10.25 3.02 -2.00
CA GLU A 117 -8.87 3.19 -1.58
C GLU A 117 -8.09 3.85 -2.70
N ARG A 118 -7.30 4.87 -2.36
CA ARG A 118 -6.35 5.52 -3.28
C ARG A 118 -4.99 5.56 -2.62
N GLU A 119 -3.96 5.26 -3.39
CA GLU A 119 -2.61 5.19 -2.87
C GLU A 119 -1.66 6.00 -3.72
N TYR A 120 -0.83 6.80 -3.05
CA TYR A 120 0.10 7.72 -3.69
C TYR A 120 1.49 7.50 -3.13
N LEU A 121 2.45 7.38 -4.03
CA LEU A 121 3.86 7.33 -3.67
C LEU A 121 4.70 7.92 -4.81
N ASP A 122 5.93 8.29 -4.51
CA ASP A 122 6.85 8.77 -5.52
C ASP A 122 7.44 7.59 -6.28
N SER A 123 6.89 7.31 -7.45
CA SER A 123 7.34 6.19 -8.28
C SER A 123 8.75 6.42 -8.83
N LEU A 124 9.15 7.66 -9.07
CA LEU A 124 10.51 7.96 -9.51
C LEU A 124 11.52 7.62 -8.42
N GLU A 125 11.21 7.95 -7.16
CA GLU A 125 12.07 7.58 -6.03
C GLU A 125 12.17 6.06 -5.90
N MET A 126 11.07 5.34 -6.08
CA MET A 126 11.09 3.88 -6.08
C MET A 126 12.04 3.33 -7.17
N TRP A 127 11.95 3.86 -8.40
CA TRP A 127 12.85 3.45 -9.48
C TRP A 127 14.31 3.78 -9.19
N VAL A 128 14.59 4.92 -8.54
CA VAL A 128 15.94 5.28 -8.11
C VAL A 128 16.47 4.26 -7.10
N GLN A 129 15.67 3.91 -6.10
CA GLN A 129 16.07 2.94 -5.07
C GLN A 129 16.31 1.55 -5.67
N LEU A 130 15.57 1.17 -6.70
CA LEU A 130 15.76 -0.08 -7.42
C LEU A 130 16.96 -0.05 -8.38
N GLY A 131 17.62 1.10 -8.53
CA GLY A 131 18.77 1.26 -9.43
C GLY A 131 18.40 1.42 -10.90
N MET A 132 17.11 1.65 -11.22
CA MET A 132 16.63 1.79 -12.58
C MET A 132 16.78 3.20 -13.12
N LEU A 133 16.85 4.18 -12.26
CA LEU A 133 17.00 5.58 -12.60
C LEU A 133 18.04 6.26 -11.69
N ARG A 134 18.64 7.33 -12.20
CA ARG A 134 19.53 8.18 -11.40
C ARG A 134 18.76 9.37 -10.85
N ARG A 135 19.12 9.78 -9.63
CA ARG A 135 18.60 11.00 -9.04
C ARG A 135 19.12 12.20 -9.84
N THR A 136 18.27 13.24 -10.03
CA THR A 136 18.67 14.46 -10.72
C THR A 136 19.91 15.06 -10.09
N GLY A 137 20.90 15.43 -10.92
CA GLY A 137 22.18 15.98 -10.46
C GLY A 137 23.24 14.96 -10.09
N GLN A 138 22.93 13.68 -10.13
CA GLN A 138 23.91 12.61 -9.97
C GLN A 138 24.59 12.30 -11.31
N VAL A 139 25.86 12.07 -11.24
CA VAL A 139 26.70 11.73 -12.40
C VAL A 139 27.02 10.24 -12.43
#